data_4dbec6e4c81b87caeba84d94c30e5c13
#
_entry.id   4dbec6e4c81b87caeba84d94c30e5c13
#
_cell.length_a   1.000
_cell.length_b   1.000
_cell.length_c   1.000
_cell.angle_alpha   90.00
_cell.angle_beta   90.00
_cell.angle_gamma   90.00
#
_symmetry.space_group_name_H-M   'P 1'
#
loop_
_entity.id
_entity.type
_entity.pdbx_description
1 polymer ?
#
loop_
_entity_poly.entity_id
_entity_poly.type
_entity_poly.pdbx_seq_one_letter_code
_entity_poly.pdbx_strand_id
1 'polypeptide(L)'
;NAATHFAGVVQAIPDLPGTEVVLESTANGVGGEFHERWQQAERGEGDYIAVFIPWFWQDEYTRAVPPGFEPNDDERAYMSAHGLSLGQIAWRRNKIAELKDPILFKQEYPATAAEAFQMSGHDSYIPAELVMRARKNDCEGIGPLVIGYDPAWKGADRHAMAFRKGRKVEKLVCRERLDTMQA
;
A
#
# COMPACT_ATOMS: atom_id res chain seq x y z
N ASN A 1 6.45 19.26 0.97
CA ASN A 1 5.83 18.21 0.16
C ASN A 1 6.94 17.30 -0.37
N ALA A 2 6.82 15.97 -0.16
CA ALA A 2 7.86 14.99 -0.55
C ALA A 2 8.19 15.06 -2.04
N ALA A 3 7.19 15.17 -2.91
CA ALA A 3 7.36 15.28 -4.36
C ALA A 3 8.21 16.50 -4.77
N THR A 4 8.00 17.65 -4.13
CA THR A 4 8.75 18.88 -4.42
C THR A 4 10.21 18.74 -3.98
N HIS A 5 10.45 18.15 -2.81
CA HIS A 5 11.82 17.91 -2.33
C HIS A 5 12.55 16.90 -3.22
N PHE A 6 11.88 15.83 -3.58
CA PHE A 6 12.43 14.80 -4.47
C PHE A 6 12.81 15.38 -5.83
N ALA A 7 11.92 16.15 -6.47
CA ALA A 7 12.19 16.79 -7.75
C ALA A 7 13.42 17.71 -7.68
N GLY A 8 13.59 18.45 -6.59
CA GLY A 8 14.75 19.31 -6.37
C GLY A 8 16.07 18.52 -6.25
N VAL A 9 16.04 17.38 -5.57
CA VAL A 9 17.24 16.53 -5.41
C VAL A 9 17.63 15.88 -6.75
N VAL A 10 16.67 15.32 -7.47
CA VAL A 10 16.94 14.64 -8.75
C VAL A 10 17.48 15.61 -9.80
N GLN A 11 16.96 16.83 -9.85
CA GLN A 11 17.46 17.85 -10.77
C GLN A 11 18.94 18.29 -10.51
N ALA A 12 19.42 18.09 -9.28
CA ALA A 12 20.81 18.40 -8.93
C ALA A 12 21.79 17.28 -9.32
N ILE A 13 21.28 16.10 -9.73
CA ILE A 13 22.08 14.94 -10.09
C ILE A 13 22.30 14.96 -11.60
N PRO A 14 23.56 14.97 -12.09
CA PRO A 14 23.83 14.97 -13.53
C PRO A 14 23.48 13.60 -14.13
N ASP A 15 22.87 13.62 -15.30
CA ASP A 15 22.61 12.41 -16.11
C ASP A 15 23.88 12.03 -16.88
N LEU A 16 24.80 11.34 -16.21
CA LEU A 16 26.09 10.92 -16.74
C LEU A 16 26.27 9.40 -16.55
N PRO A 17 27.02 8.73 -17.42
CA PRO A 17 27.37 7.33 -17.25
C PRO A 17 28.04 7.09 -15.87
N GLY A 18 27.49 6.14 -15.11
CA GLY A 18 27.93 5.82 -13.75
C GLY A 18 27.23 6.60 -12.63
N THR A 19 26.28 7.48 -12.96
CA THR A 19 25.37 8.07 -11.97
C THR A 19 24.23 7.12 -11.67
N GLU A 20 23.94 6.93 -10.39
CA GLU A 20 22.87 6.08 -9.91
C GLU A 20 22.02 6.81 -8.88
N VAL A 21 20.71 6.63 -8.94
CA VAL A 21 19.77 7.18 -7.96
C VAL A 21 19.00 6.01 -7.35
N VAL A 22 19.20 5.80 -6.06
CA VAL A 22 18.50 4.77 -5.28
C VAL A 22 17.49 5.43 -4.37
N LEU A 23 16.23 4.99 -4.47
CA LEU A 23 15.16 5.36 -3.55
C LEU A 23 14.86 4.17 -2.66
N GLU A 24 15.13 4.32 -1.38
CA GLU A 24 14.90 3.29 -0.37
C GLU A 24 13.88 3.77 0.65
N SER A 25 12.89 2.95 0.95
CA SER A 25 11.91 3.21 2.00
C SER A 25 11.22 1.92 2.42
N THR A 26 10.81 1.86 3.68
CA THR A 26 9.72 0.97 4.10
C THR A 26 8.40 1.51 3.53
N ALA A 27 7.52 0.60 3.14
CA ALA A 27 6.21 1.01 2.62
C ALA A 27 5.37 1.67 3.73
N ASN A 28 4.78 2.80 3.41
CA ASN A 28 3.90 3.53 4.33
C ASN A 28 2.51 3.71 3.69
N GLY A 29 1.87 2.58 3.37
CA GLY A 29 0.55 2.54 2.78
C GLY A 29 0.49 2.74 1.28
N VAL A 30 -0.74 2.72 0.79
CA VAL A 30 -1.08 3.00 -0.60
C VAL A 30 -1.16 4.52 -0.78
N GLY A 31 -0.42 5.05 -1.75
CA GLY A 31 -0.36 6.47 -2.07
C GLY A 31 0.97 7.13 -1.69
N GLY A 32 1.13 8.36 -2.12
CA GLY A 32 2.36 9.12 -1.95
C GLY A 32 3.45 8.82 -2.98
N GLU A 33 4.47 9.67 -3.02
CA GLU A 33 5.50 9.71 -4.05
C GLU A 33 6.24 8.38 -4.24
N PHE A 34 6.61 7.71 -3.14
CA PHE A 34 7.33 6.43 -3.21
C PHE A 34 6.48 5.31 -3.82
N HIS A 35 5.21 5.20 -3.39
CA HIS A 35 4.29 4.21 -3.93
C HIS A 35 3.97 4.45 -5.41
N GLU A 36 3.78 5.71 -5.81
CA GLU A 36 3.52 6.06 -7.21
C GLU A 36 4.70 5.70 -8.10
N ARG A 37 5.93 6.00 -7.66
CA ARG A 37 7.16 5.61 -8.38
C ARG A 37 7.36 4.10 -8.42
N TRP A 38 7.08 3.43 -7.32
CA TRP A 38 7.08 1.97 -7.28
C TRP A 38 6.16 1.38 -8.35
N GLN A 39 4.92 1.86 -8.41
CA GLN A 39 3.96 1.39 -9.41
C GLN A 39 4.38 1.70 -10.86
N GLN A 40 4.99 2.86 -11.10
CA GLN A 40 5.54 3.20 -12.41
C GLN A 40 6.66 2.22 -12.79
N ALA A 41 7.59 1.97 -11.88
CA ALA A 41 8.67 1.02 -12.09
C ALA A 41 8.16 -0.42 -12.33
N GLU A 42 7.15 -0.89 -11.59
CA GLU A 42 6.51 -2.19 -11.83
C GLU A 42 5.86 -2.30 -13.22
N ARG A 43 5.36 -1.21 -13.77
CA ARG A 43 4.81 -1.16 -15.13
C ARG A 43 5.86 -0.94 -16.21
N GLY A 44 7.13 -0.80 -15.83
CA GLY A 44 8.22 -0.45 -16.76
C GLY A 44 8.12 0.97 -17.31
N GLU A 45 7.49 1.86 -16.57
CA GLU A 45 7.37 3.29 -16.91
C GLU A 45 8.53 4.08 -16.30
N GLY A 46 9.33 4.74 -17.13
CA GLY A 46 10.51 5.52 -16.69
C GLY A 46 11.76 4.66 -16.49
N ASP A 47 12.77 5.23 -15.83
CA ASP A 47 14.11 4.66 -15.71
C ASP A 47 14.36 3.89 -14.40
N TYR A 48 13.40 3.90 -13.48
CA TYR A 48 13.52 3.18 -12.22
C TYR A 48 13.19 1.70 -12.36
N ILE A 49 13.92 0.88 -11.61
CA ILE A 49 13.68 -0.56 -11.48
C ILE A 49 13.13 -0.81 -10.07
N ALA A 50 12.00 -1.49 -9.99
CA ALA A 50 11.41 -1.88 -8.72
C ALA A 50 12.17 -3.09 -8.13
N VAL A 51 12.77 -2.91 -6.96
CA VAL A 51 13.45 -3.99 -6.22
C VAL A 51 12.80 -4.15 -4.86
N PHE A 52 12.18 -5.31 -4.63
CA PHE A 52 11.60 -5.67 -3.34
C PHE A 52 12.49 -6.66 -2.61
N ILE A 53 12.78 -6.39 -1.34
CA ILE A 53 13.59 -7.25 -0.48
C ILE A 53 12.67 -7.84 0.60
N PRO A 54 12.24 -9.11 0.46
CA PRO A 54 11.40 -9.76 1.45
C PRO A 54 12.18 -10.07 2.73
N TRP A 55 11.48 -10.10 3.88
CA TRP A 55 12.08 -10.31 5.19
C TRP A 55 12.93 -11.58 5.28
N PHE A 56 12.56 -12.63 4.58
CA PHE A 56 13.20 -13.93 4.64
C PHE A 56 14.51 -14.05 3.83
N TRP A 57 14.91 -12.99 3.14
CA TRP A 57 16.26 -12.92 2.54
C TRP A 57 17.32 -12.55 3.57
N GLN A 58 16.92 -12.09 4.75
CA GLN A 58 17.84 -11.83 5.83
C GLN A 58 18.14 -13.13 6.60
N ASP A 59 19.39 -13.58 6.55
CA ASP A 59 19.82 -14.84 7.15
C ASP A 59 19.63 -14.88 8.68
N GLU A 60 19.67 -13.74 9.33
CA GLU A 60 19.47 -13.62 10.78
C GLU A 60 18.02 -13.85 11.23
N TYR A 61 17.05 -13.77 10.31
CA TYR A 61 15.63 -13.95 10.64
C TYR A 61 15.25 -15.43 10.70
N THR A 62 16.02 -16.16 11.49
CA THR A 62 15.80 -17.57 11.80
C THR A 62 16.06 -17.84 13.29
N ARG A 63 15.62 -18.96 13.79
CA ARG A 63 15.91 -19.42 15.16
C ARG A 63 15.92 -20.93 15.23
N ALA A 64 16.51 -21.46 16.33
CA ALA A 64 16.43 -22.88 16.65
C ALA A 64 14.95 -23.31 16.77
N VAL A 65 14.62 -24.41 16.13
CA VAL A 65 13.26 -24.98 16.15
C VAL A 65 13.03 -25.65 17.50
N PRO A 66 12.02 -25.22 18.30
CA PRO A 66 11.73 -25.86 19.58
C PRO A 66 11.33 -27.33 19.41
N PRO A 67 11.64 -28.21 20.37
CA PRO A 67 11.15 -29.59 20.36
C PRO A 67 9.61 -29.61 20.25
N GLY A 68 9.08 -30.46 19.37
CA GLY A 68 7.63 -30.57 19.15
C GLY A 68 7.00 -29.39 18.38
N PHE A 69 7.81 -28.52 17.77
CA PHE A 69 7.29 -27.45 16.95
C PHE A 69 6.71 -28.00 15.65
N GLU A 70 5.41 -27.79 15.45
CA GLU A 70 4.73 -28.10 14.21
C GLU A 70 4.10 -26.85 13.61
N PRO A 71 4.35 -26.55 12.32
CA PRO A 71 3.64 -25.50 11.61
C PRO A 71 2.16 -25.86 11.48
N ASN A 72 1.28 -24.89 11.67
CA ASN A 72 -0.14 -25.03 11.34
C ASN A 72 -0.37 -24.99 9.83
N ASP A 73 -1.63 -25.15 9.38
CA ASP A 73 -1.95 -25.22 7.94
C ASP A 73 -1.61 -23.94 7.19
N ASP A 74 -1.89 -22.77 7.80
CA ASP A 74 -1.55 -21.47 7.22
C ASP A 74 -0.04 -21.28 7.11
N GLU A 75 0.71 -21.69 8.12
CA GLU A 75 2.18 -21.63 8.10
C GLU A 75 2.77 -22.60 7.08
N ARG A 76 2.21 -23.79 6.92
CA ARG A 76 2.63 -24.74 5.86
C ARG A 76 2.38 -24.16 4.47
N ALA A 77 1.24 -23.54 4.26
CA ALA A 77 0.92 -22.86 3.01
C ALA A 77 1.90 -21.70 2.74
N TYR A 78 2.17 -20.89 3.77
CA TYR A 78 3.10 -19.78 3.70
C TYR A 78 4.55 -20.23 3.44
N MET A 79 4.99 -21.31 4.09
CA MET A 79 6.30 -21.96 3.82
C MET A 79 6.41 -22.39 2.36
N SER A 80 5.39 -23.06 1.85
CA SER A 80 5.36 -23.54 0.47
C SER A 80 5.39 -22.39 -0.54
N ALA A 81 4.65 -21.32 -0.26
CA ALA A 81 4.56 -20.17 -1.16
C ALA A 81 5.89 -19.38 -1.27
N HIS A 82 6.69 -19.36 -0.21
CA HIS A 82 7.90 -18.55 -0.12
C HIS A 82 9.21 -19.34 0.06
N GLY A 83 9.13 -20.66 0.08
CA GLY A 83 10.31 -21.53 0.23
C GLY A 83 10.98 -21.43 1.59
N LEU A 84 10.21 -21.23 2.67
CA LEU A 84 10.75 -20.96 4.00
C LEU A 84 11.15 -22.23 4.76
N SER A 85 12.17 -22.10 5.58
CA SER A 85 12.60 -23.14 6.53
C SER A 85 11.75 -23.15 7.81
N LEU A 86 11.79 -24.25 8.55
CA LEU A 86 11.17 -24.35 9.88
C LEU A 86 11.73 -23.31 10.86
N GLY A 87 13.03 -23.01 10.76
CA GLY A 87 13.68 -21.99 11.60
C GLY A 87 13.13 -20.59 11.36
N GLN A 88 12.85 -20.24 10.09
CA GLN A 88 12.24 -18.97 9.72
C GLN A 88 10.78 -18.89 10.20
N ILE A 89 10.01 -19.97 10.12
CA ILE A 89 8.64 -20.00 10.66
C ILE A 89 8.63 -19.91 12.18
N ALA A 90 9.54 -20.59 12.86
CA ALA A 90 9.67 -20.47 14.30
C ALA A 90 10.05 -19.02 14.72
N TRP A 91 10.93 -18.39 13.97
CA TRP A 91 11.28 -16.97 14.15
C TRP A 91 10.07 -16.07 13.92
N ARG A 92 9.37 -16.23 12.79
CA ARG A 92 8.17 -15.47 12.44
C ARG A 92 7.09 -15.58 13.53
N ARG A 93 6.77 -16.78 13.99
CA ARG A 93 5.77 -17.02 15.07
C ARG A 93 6.17 -16.28 16.34
N ASN A 94 7.45 -16.32 16.72
CA ASN A 94 7.95 -15.60 17.88
C ASN A 94 7.86 -14.09 17.70
N LYS A 95 8.22 -13.57 16.52
CA LYS A 95 8.17 -12.13 16.22
C LYS A 95 6.74 -11.59 16.21
N ILE A 96 5.77 -12.35 15.69
CA ILE A 96 4.35 -12.01 15.78
C ILE A 96 3.89 -11.95 17.24
N ALA A 97 4.33 -12.89 18.09
CA ALA A 97 3.99 -12.89 19.51
C ALA A 97 4.61 -11.69 20.26
N GLU A 98 5.83 -11.28 19.91
CA GLU A 98 6.47 -10.08 20.45
C GLU A 98 5.72 -8.80 20.06
N LEU A 99 5.36 -8.67 18.80
CA LEU A 99 4.62 -7.54 18.28
C LEU A 99 3.15 -7.52 18.74
N LYS A 100 2.65 -8.67 19.20
CA LYS A 100 1.25 -8.91 19.60
C LYS A 100 0.22 -8.61 18.50
N ASP A 101 0.68 -8.55 17.25
CA ASP A 101 -0.11 -8.17 16.10
C ASP A 101 0.44 -8.79 14.80
N PRO A 102 -0.29 -9.72 14.18
CA PRO A 102 0.08 -10.29 12.90
C PRO A 102 0.10 -9.28 11.75
N ILE A 103 -0.68 -8.22 11.88
CA ILE A 103 -0.78 -7.17 10.85
C ILE A 103 0.47 -6.30 10.91
N LEU A 104 0.88 -5.89 12.11
CA LEU A 104 2.12 -5.16 12.32
C LEU A 104 3.34 -5.97 11.85
N PHE A 105 3.32 -7.30 12.03
CA PHE A 105 4.37 -8.15 11.47
C PHE A 105 4.46 -8.02 9.96
N LYS A 106 3.35 -8.05 9.25
CA LYS A 106 3.33 -7.92 7.79
C LYS A 106 3.79 -6.55 7.31
N GLN A 107 3.56 -5.50 8.08
CA GLN A 107 4.05 -4.16 7.79
C GLN A 107 5.57 -4.07 7.92
N GLU A 108 6.11 -4.57 9.04
CA GLU A 108 7.54 -4.47 9.35
C GLU A 108 8.38 -5.54 8.62
N TYR A 109 7.78 -6.70 8.37
CA TYR A 109 8.41 -7.88 7.77
C TYR A 109 7.56 -8.43 6.61
N PRO A 110 7.33 -7.65 5.54
CA PRO A 110 6.48 -8.08 4.44
C PRO A 110 7.15 -9.19 3.61
N ALA A 111 6.34 -10.10 3.09
CA ALA A 111 6.80 -11.14 2.17
C ALA A 111 6.73 -10.70 0.70
N THR A 112 5.88 -9.72 0.39
CA THR A 112 5.71 -9.19 -0.97
C THR A 112 5.51 -7.67 -0.94
N ALA A 113 5.82 -7.00 -2.04
CA ALA A 113 5.56 -5.57 -2.18
C ALA A 113 4.07 -5.23 -2.00
N ALA A 114 3.19 -6.05 -2.56
CA ALA A 114 1.75 -5.90 -2.40
C ALA A 114 1.31 -5.95 -0.92
N GLU A 115 1.90 -6.88 -0.14
CA GLU A 115 1.66 -6.97 1.30
C GLU A 115 2.17 -5.72 2.02
N ALA A 116 3.38 -5.27 1.70
CA ALA A 116 3.99 -4.09 2.29
C ALA A 116 3.15 -2.83 2.10
N PHE A 117 2.68 -2.56 0.89
CA PHE A 117 1.88 -1.37 0.60
C PHE A 117 0.43 -1.47 1.10
N GLN A 118 -0.15 -2.68 1.17
CA GLN A 118 -1.52 -2.86 1.64
C GLN A 118 -1.68 -2.65 3.15
N MET A 119 -0.63 -2.94 3.92
CA MET A 119 -0.72 -3.02 5.39
C MET A 119 -0.54 -1.68 6.11
N SER A 120 -0.09 -0.63 5.44
CA SER A 120 0.08 0.69 6.05
C SER A 120 -1.25 1.43 6.19
N GLY A 121 -2.11 0.94 7.03
CA GLY A 121 -3.42 1.54 7.28
C GLY A 121 -4.03 1.01 8.58
N HIS A 122 -3.18 0.71 9.55
CA HIS A 122 -3.63 0.21 10.86
C HIS A 122 -4.63 1.15 11.55
N ASP A 123 -4.55 2.46 11.25
CA ASP A 123 -5.48 3.48 11.71
C ASP A 123 -6.55 3.87 10.67
N SER A 124 -6.66 3.13 9.58
CA SER A 124 -7.68 3.43 8.57
C SER A 124 -9.06 3.07 9.12
N TYR A 125 -9.94 4.07 9.21
CA TYR A 125 -11.35 3.87 9.60
C TYR A 125 -12.07 2.85 8.72
N ILE A 126 -11.66 2.71 7.47
CA ILE A 126 -12.15 1.69 6.54
C ILE A 126 -10.96 0.81 6.13
N PRO A 127 -10.94 -0.49 6.53
CA PRO A 127 -9.88 -1.41 6.12
C PRO A 127 -9.73 -1.50 4.59
N ALA A 128 -8.49 -1.50 4.11
CA ALA A 128 -8.19 -1.57 2.68
C ALA A 128 -8.83 -2.78 1.98
N GLU A 129 -8.94 -3.91 2.66
CA GLU A 129 -9.62 -5.11 2.15
C GLU A 129 -11.09 -4.87 1.83
N LEU A 130 -11.79 -4.09 2.66
CA LEU A 130 -13.18 -3.72 2.42
C LEU A 130 -13.30 -2.82 1.20
N VAL A 131 -12.36 -1.87 1.03
CA VAL A 131 -12.30 -1.00 -0.14
C VAL A 131 -12.06 -1.81 -1.41
N MET A 132 -11.07 -2.71 -1.40
CA MET A 132 -10.75 -3.56 -2.54
C MET A 132 -11.90 -4.52 -2.90
N ARG A 133 -12.59 -5.05 -1.89
CA ARG A 133 -13.79 -5.89 -2.11
C ARG A 133 -14.96 -5.08 -2.67
N ALA A 134 -15.15 -3.86 -2.18
CA ALA A 134 -16.18 -2.94 -2.69
C ALA A 134 -15.92 -2.55 -4.16
N ARG A 135 -14.66 -2.31 -4.55
CA ARG A 135 -14.29 -2.00 -5.94
C ARG A 135 -14.56 -3.13 -6.93
N LYS A 136 -14.55 -4.38 -6.47
CA LYS A 136 -14.84 -5.56 -7.29
C LYS A 136 -16.32 -5.91 -7.33
N ASN A 137 -17.12 -5.26 -6.48
CA ASN A 137 -18.55 -5.55 -6.35
C ASN A 137 -19.33 -4.60 -7.27
N ASP A 138 -19.88 -5.12 -8.35
CA ASP A 138 -20.85 -4.39 -9.18
C ASP A 138 -22.26 -4.68 -8.67
N CYS A 139 -22.85 -3.67 -8.03
CA CYS A 139 -24.21 -3.74 -7.50
C CYS A 139 -25.12 -2.80 -8.30
N GLU A 140 -26.39 -3.16 -8.41
CA GLU A 140 -27.39 -2.29 -9.01
C GLU A 140 -27.73 -1.12 -8.09
N GLY A 141 -27.84 0.07 -8.67
CA GLY A 141 -28.24 1.28 -7.96
C GLY A 141 -29.75 1.32 -7.73
N ILE A 142 -30.21 1.02 -6.51
CA ILE A 142 -31.62 0.97 -6.16
C ILE A 142 -31.99 2.17 -5.27
N GLY A 143 -33.13 2.79 -5.56
CA GLY A 143 -33.66 3.90 -4.77
C GLY A 143 -33.43 5.29 -5.39
N PRO A 144 -33.76 6.37 -4.67
CA PRO A 144 -33.62 7.73 -5.18
C PRO A 144 -32.16 8.12 -5.36
N LEU A 145 -31.93 9.03 -6.30
CA LEU A 145 -30.62 9.64 -6.48
C LEU A 145 -30.32 10.55 -5.28
N VAL A 146 -29.20 10.32 -4.63
CA VAL A 146 -28.66 11.17 -3.56
C VAL A 146 -27.35 11.77 -4.05
N ILE A 147 -27.18 13.06 -3.87
CA ILE A 147 -25.96 13.79 -4.23
C ILE A 147 -25.28 14.23 -2.94
N GLY A 148 -24.06 13.71 -2.69
CA GLY A 148 -23.16 14.24 -1.67
C GLY A 148 -22.28 15.30 -2.29
N TYR A 149 -22.15 16.46 -1.66
CA TYR A 149 -21.30 17.55 -2.11
C TYR A 149 -20.33 17.96 -1.01
N ASP A 150 -19.06 17.96 -1.36
CA ASP A 150 -17.96 18.45 -0.53
C ASP A 150 -17.40 19.72 -1.18
N PRO A 151 -17.76 20.91 -0.65
CA PRO A 151 -17.31 22.18 -1.18
C PRO A 151 -15.86 22.44 -0.75
N ALA A 152 -14.98 22.70 -1.71
CA ALA A 152 -13.68 23.28 -1.41
C ALA A 152 -13.78 24.81 -1.33
N TRP A 153 -12.96 25.42 -0.46
CA TRP A 153 -12.79 26.86 -0.44
C TRP A 153 -11.67 27.27 -1.43
N LYS A 154 -11.34 28.52 -1.51
CA LYS A 154 -10.25 29.04 -2.36
C LYS A 154 -8.93 28.36 -2.01
N GLY A 155 -8.32 27.63 -2.95
CA GLY A 155 -7.04 26.93 -2.76
C GLY A 155 -6.81 25.82 -3.79
N ALA A 156 -5.94 24.89 -3.43
CA ALA A 156 -5.62 23.71 -4.25
C ALA A 156 -6.63 22.56 -4.08
N ASP A 157 -7.57 22.69 -3.15
CA ASP A 157 -8.58 21.67 -2.89
C ASP A 157 -9.60 21.59 -4.02
N ARG A 158 -10.23 20.42 -4.14
CA ARG A 158 -11.23 20.13 -5.17
C ARG A 158 -12.63 20.10 -4.59
N HIS A 159 -13.57 20.72 -5.26
CA HIS A 159 -14.97 20.41 -5.05
C HIS A 159 -15.25 18.98 -5.49
N ALA A 160 -15.91 18.19 -4.66
CA ALA A 160 -16.28 16.82 -4.99
C ALA A 160 -17.79 16.62 -4.89
N MET A 161 -18.36 15.96 -5.90
CA MET A 161 -19.77 15.56 -5.92
C MET A 161 -19.86 14.06 -6.17
N ALA A 162 -20.53 13.34 -5.28
CA ALA A 162 -20.80 11.92 -5.40
C ALA A 162 -22.29 11.70 -5.67
N PHE A 163 -22.61 11.07 -6.77
CA PHE A 163 -23.96 10.70 -7.19
C PHE A 163 -24.20 9.24 -6.81
N ARG A 164 -25.16 8.97 -5.91
CA ARG A 164 -25.37 7.63 -5.34
C ARG A 164 -26.85 7.23 -5.43
N LYS A 165 -27.10 5.96 -5.80
CA LYS A 165 -28.39 5.29 -5.64
C LYS A 165 -28.23 4.07 -4.75
N GLY A 166 -28.87 4.03 -3.60
CA GLY A 166 -28.69 2.96 -2.63
C GLY A 166 -27.22 2.79 -2.22
N ARG A 167 -26.60 1.67 -2.54
CA ARG A 167 -25.18 1.37 -2.23
C ARG A 167 -24.22 1.64 -3.39
N LYS A 168 -24.74 1.95 -4.57
CA LYS A 168 -23.94 2.23 -5.77
C LYS A 168 -23.63 3.71 -5.91
N VAL A 169 -22.35 4.04 -6.04
CA VAL A 169 -21.91 5.35 -6.52
C VAL A 169 -21.92 5.29 -8.05
N GLU A 170 -22.85 6.00 -8.65
CA GLU A 170 -23.04 6.03 -10.11
C GLU A 170 -21.98 6.92 -10.78
N LYS A 171 -21.63 8.02 -10.13
CA LYS A 171 -20.69 9.00 -10.67
C LYS A 171 -20.00 9.76 -9.55
N LEU A 172 -18.72 10.06 -9.77
CA LEU A 172 -17.94 11.00 -8.97
C LEU A 172 -17.45 12.11 -9.89
N VAL A 173 -17.68 13.36 -9.49
CA VAL A 173 -17.24 14.55 -10.22
C VAL A 173 -16.36 15.38 -9.30
N CYS A 174 -15.13 15.63 -9.71
CA CYS A 174 -14.22 16.54 -9.03
C CYS A 174 -13.91 17.74 -9.92
N ARG A 175 -13.89 18.93 -9.35
CA ARG A 175 -13.57 20.18 -10.04
C ARG A 175 -12.64 21.03 -9.18
N GLU A 176 -11.63 21.60 -9.82
CA GLU A 176 -10.70 22.54 -9.18
C GLU A 176 -11.14 23.98 -9.46
N ARG A 177 -10.85 24.86 -8.51
CA ARG A 177 -10.95 26.32 -8.67
C ARG A 177 -12.31 26.83 -9.10
N LEU A 178 -13.39 26.15 -8.73
CA LEU A 178 -14.73 26.70 -8.90
C LEU A 178 -15.06 27.66 -7.75
N ASP A 179 -15.71 28.77 -8.09
CA ASP A 179 -16.43 29.54 -7.10
C ASP A 179 -17.66 28.73 -6.64
N THR A 180 -18.05 28.87 -5.36
CA THR A 180 -19.24 28.21 -4.81
C THR A 180 -20.54 28.54 -5.57
N MET A 181 -20.55 29.62 -6.36
CA MET A 181 -21.65 29.96 -7.26
C MET A 181 -21.58 29.27 -8.63
N GLN A 182 -20.46 28.60 -8.95
CA GLN A 182 -20.25 27.92 -10.23
C GLN A 182 -20.25 26.38 -10.07
N ALA A 183 -20.28 25.89 -8.83
CA ALA A 183 -20.33 24.46 -8.49
C ALA A 183 -21.79 23.99 -8.42
#